data_55f32bc11a1028502bdf049c4c828fe2
#
_entry.id   55f32bc11a1028502bdf049c4c828fe2
#
_cell.length_a   1.000
_cell.length_b   1.000
_cell.length_c   1.000
_cell.angle_alpha   90.00
_cell.angle_beta   90.00
_cell.angle_gamma   90.00
#
_symmetry.space_group_name_H-M   'P 1'
#
loop_
_entity.id
_entity.type
_entity.pdbx_description
1 polymer ?
#
loop_
_entity_poly.entity_id
_entity_poly.type
_entity_poly.pdbx_seq_one_letter_code
_entity_poly.pdbx_strand_id
1 'polypeptide(L)'
;IVSDLMMPVMDGMELSRRIKENLATSHIPFLMLTALRSDVQEKRSFEIGVDEYLCKPFDEEVLRLRIRNILNLRRKYKKMFSSSSNVEELHVKEESRDKTFITNAVNLMKEHYADAEYNLERFVRDMGYSKTLVNKKMQDLTGQPIGQFMKNYRLNVAQRIIQEGSGDINVSEIAYAVGFNDPKYFTKCFKEFFGYLPSSKLGKKG
;
A
#
# COMPACT_ATOMS: atom_id res chain seq x y z
N ILE A 1 17.93 -1.31 -4.58
CA ILE A 1 19.35 -1.23 -4.26
C ILE A 1 19.93 -2.63 -4.39
N VAL A 2 21.10 -2.74 -5.05
CA VAL A 2 21.93 -3.95 -5.07
C VAL A 2 23.23 -3.56 -4.42
N SER A 3 23.66 -4.28 -3.39
CA SER A 3 24.85 -3.94 -2.60
C SER A 3 25.67 -5.19 -2.29
N ASP A 4 26.98 -5.04 -2.27
CA ASP A 4 27.86 -6.05 -1.71
C ASP A 4 27.70 -6.07 -0.18
N LEU A 5 27.91 -7.24 0.43
CA LEU A 5 27.99 -7.37 1.87
C LEU A 5 29.26 -6.72 2.40
N MET A 6 30.40 -7.00 1.78
CA MET A 6 31.71 -6.49 2.24
C MET A 6 32.08 -5.24 1.45
N MET A 7 31.94 -4.08 2.09
CA MET A 7 32.34 -2.78 1.53
C MET A 7 33.19 -2.01 2.53
N PRO A 8 34.10 -1.13 2.05
CA PRO A 8 34.84 -0.22 2.93
C PRO A 8 33.90 0.75 3.66
N VAL A 9 34.29 1.18 4.86
CA VAL A 9 33.62 2.20 5.69
C VAL A 9 32.28 1.75 6.27
N MET A 10 31.38 1.16 5.45
CA MET A 10 30.07 0.67 5.87
C MET A 10 29.75 -0.61 5.11
N ASP A 11 29.50 -1.71 5.82
CA ASP A 11 29.09 -2.96 5.18
C ASP A 11 27.64 -2.93 4.69
N GLY A 12 27.28 -3.91 3.86
CA GLY A 12 25.95 -3.98 3.26
C GLY A 12 24.84 -4.22 4.30
N MET A 13 25.16 -4.86 5.44
CA MET A 13 24.19 -5.09 6.52
C MET A 13 23.80 -3.77 7.20
N GLU A 14 24.80 -2.97 7.57
CA GLU A 14 24.58 -1.66 8.18
C GLU A 14 23.90 -0.70 7.20
N LEU A 15 24.26 -0.73 5.91
CA LEU A 15 23.57 0.03 4.88
C LEU A 15 22.10 -0.37 4.77
N SER A 16 21.81 -1.67 4.71
CA SER A 16 20.45 -2.19 4.67
C SER A 16 19.65 -1.76 5.89
N ARG A 17 20.23 -1.90 7.10
CA ARG A 17 19.60 -1.50 8.35
C ARG A 17 19.18 -0.01 8.31
N ARG A 18 20.10 0.89 7.94
CA ARG A 18 19.81 2.34 7.84
C ARG A 18 18.71 2.65 6.85
N ILE A 19 18.69 1.98 5.70
CA ILE A 19 17.66 2.15 4.67
C ILE A 19 16.31 1.66 5.18
N LYS A 20 16.26 0.50 5.84
CA LYS A 20 15.02 -0.10 6.32
C LYS A 20 14.46 0.55 7.59
N GLU A 21 15.32 1.10 8.43
CA GLU A 21 14.92 1.87 9.61
C GLU A 21 14.40 3.28 9.29
N ASN A 22 14.77 3.85 8.17
CA ASN A 22 14.29 5.16 7.77
C ASN A 22 12.97 5.04 7.00
N LEU A 23 11.89 5.63 7.53
CA LEU A 23 10.56 5.56 6.94
C LEU A 23 10.53 6.07 5.48
N ALA A 24 11.34 7.07 5.14
CA ALA A 24 11.40 7.61 3.78
C ALA A 24 12.01 6.66 2.76
N THR A 25 12.78 5.65 3.19
CA THR A 25 13.52 4.74 2.31
C THR A 25 13.21 3.26 2.55
N SER A 26 12.49 2.90 3.63
CA SER A 26 12.18 1.51 3.99
C SER A 26 11.47 0.73 2.88
N HIS A 27 10.70 1.43 2.03
CA HIS A 27 10.04 0.85 0.87
C HIS A 27 11.01 0.46 -0.28
N ILE A 28 12.27 0.91 -0.27
CA ILE A 28 13.23 0.61 -1.34
C ILE A 28 13.68 -0.85 -1.23
N PRO A 29 13.52 -1.67 -2.29
CA PRO A 29 14.01 -3.04 -2.27
C PRO A 29 15.52 -3.10 -2.12
N PHE A 30 15.99 -4.04 -1.31
CA PHE A 30 17.40 -4.25 -1.05
C PHE A 30 17.79 -5.71 -1.35
N LEU A 31 18.67 -5.89 -2.32
CA LEU A 31 19.26 -7.18 -2.69
C LEU A 31 20.74 -7.18 -2.26
N MET A 32 21.11 -8.14 -1.42
CA MET A 32 22.46 -8.28 -0.90
C MET A 32 23.26 -9.28 -1.74
N LEU A 33 24.48 -8.90 -2.15
CA LEU A 33 25.43 -9.79 -2.77
C LEU A 33 26.44 -10.26 -1.71
N THR A 34 26.67 -11.58 -1.58
CA THR A 34 27.57 -12.14 -0.56
C THR A 34 28.44 -13.25 -1.11
N ALA A 35 29.66 -13.35 -0.61
CA ALA A 35 30.54 -14.50 -0.85
C ALA A 35 30.31 -15.63 0.16
N LEU A 36 29.56 -15.40 1.23
CA LEU A 36 29.40 -16.31 2.36
C LEU A 36 28.13 -17.15 2.22
N ARG A 37 28.28 -18.48 2.27
CA ARG A 37 27.19 -19.46 2.33
C ARG A 37 27.01 -19.92 3.77
N SER A 38 26.57 -19.06 4.67
CA SER A 38 26.34 -19.43 6.07
C SER A 38 24.87 -19.17 6.43
N ASP A 39 24.18 -20.21 6.89
CA ASP A 39 22.78 -20.17 7.32
C ASP A 39 22.53 -19.14 8.44
N VAL A 40 23.55 -18.86 9.26
CA VAL A 40 23.46 -17.88 10.36
C VAL A 40 23.43 -16.46 9.84
N GLN A 41 24.19 -16.15 8.79
CA GLN A 41 24.18 -14.81 8.19
C GLN A 41 22.94 -14.60 7.32
N GLU A 42 22.44 -15.65 6.70
CA GLU A 42 21.17 -15.64 5.98
C GLU A 42 20.04 -15.23 6.91
N LYS A 43 19.90 -15.88 8.07
CA LYS A 43 18.89 -15.52 9.07
C LYS A 43 19.04 -14.08 9.55
N ARG A 44 20.24 -13.62 9.89
CA ARG A 44 20.50 -12.23 10.31
C ARG A 44 20.12 -11.21 9.22
N SER A 45 20.39 -11.53 7.95
CA SER A 45 20.04 -10.66 6.82
C SER A 45 18.52 -10.49 6.69
N PHE A 46 17.76 -11.55 6.89
CA PHE A 46 16.29 -11.49 6.87
C PHE A 46 15.73 -10.72 8.08
N GLU A 47 16.32 -10.87 9.27
CA GLU A 47 15.94 -10.11 10.47
C GLU A 47 16.12 -8.59 10.28
N ILE A 48 17.16 -8.16 9.54
CA ILE A 48 17.42 -6.74 9.22
C ILE A 48 16.51 -6.22 8.11
N GLY A 49 15.72 -7.09 7.44
CA GLY A 49 14.78 -6.70 6.41
C GLY A 49 15.34 -6.62 4.99
N VAL A 50 16.46 -7.30 4.69
CA VAL A 50 16.91 -7.54 3.32
C VAL A 50 15.81 -8.28 2.56
N ASP A 51 15.41 -7.78 1.40
CA ASP A 51 14.32 -8.39 0.62
C ASP A 51 14.77 -9.68 -0.08
N GLU A 52 16.03 -9.73 -0.51
CA GLU A 52 16.61 -10.86 -1.21
C GLU A 52 18.13 -10.84 -1.08
N TYR A 53 18.77 -12.01 -1.17
CA TYR A 53 20.20 -12.05 -1.30
C TYR A 53 20.69 -13.09 -2.32
N LEU A 54 21.91 -12.90 -2.82
CA LEU A 54 22.51 -13.72 -3.86
C LEU A 54 23.96 -14.00 -3.56
N CYS A 55 24.30 -15.30 -3.49
CA CYS A 55 25.67 -15.75 -3.24
C CYS A 55 26.54 -15.63 -4.49
N LYS A 56 27.75 -15.12 -4.31
CA LYS A 56 28.81 -15.12 -5.33
C LYS A 56 29.53 -16.50 -5.35
N PRO A 57 29.96 -17.01 -6.52
CA PRO A 57 29.66 -16.48 -7.85
C PRO A 57 28.23 -16.75 -8.27
N PHE A 58 27.63 -15.84 -9.02
CA PHE A 58 26.26 -15.94 -9.55
C PHE A 58 26.23 -15.70 -11.06
N ASP A 59 25.23 -16.26 -11.69
CA ASP A 59 24.91 -15.99 -13.10
C ASP A 59 24.16 -14.65 -13.22
N GLU A 60 24.50 -13.87 -14.25
CA GLU A 60 23.88 -12.58 -14.50
C GLU A 60 22.35 -12.71 -14.74
N GLU A 61 21.93 -13.80 -15.40
CA GLU A 61 20.52 -14.07 -15.65
C GLU A 61 19.75 -14.31 -14.33
N VAL A 62 20.35 -15.02 -13.38
CA VAL A 62 19.77 -15.23 -12.04
C VAL A 62 19.60 -13.90 -11.30
N LEU A 63 20.60 -13.02 -11.35
CA LEU A 63 20.49 -11.67 -10.77
C LEU A 63 19.35 -10.88 -11.39
N ARG A 64 19.26 -10.87 -12.70
CA ARG A 64 18.18 -10.17 -13.45
C ARG A 64 16.80 -10.73 -13.11
N LEU A 65 16.67 -12.04 -12.99
CA LEU A 65 15.40 -12.69 -12.59
C LEU A 65 14.97 -12.30 -11.18
N ARG A 66 15.88 -12.31 -10.21
CA ARG A 66 15.57 -11.89 -8.83
C ARG A 66 15.12 -10.44 -8.74
N ILE A 67 15.84 -9.53 -9.40
CA ILE A 67 15.45 -8.11 -9.48
C ILE A 67 14.04 -7.98 -10.10
N ARG A 68 13.77 -8.68 -11.21
CA ARG A 68 12.46 -8.66 -11.88
C ARG A 68 11.34 -9.15 -10.97
N ASN A 69 11.58 -10.23 -10.21
CA ASN A 69 10.60 -10.79 -9.28
C ASN A 69 10.25 -9.81 -8.16
N ILE A 70 11.25 -9.17 -7.55
CA ILE A 70 11.04 -8.13 -6.53
C ILE A 70 10.19 -6.97 -7.08
N LEU A 71 10.53 -6.47 -8.28
CA LEU A 71 9.82 -5.35 -8.89
C LEU A 71 8.40 -5.74 -9.33
N ASN A 72 8.19 -6.96 -9.83
CA ASN A 72 6.86 -7.45 -10.20
C ASN A 72 5.95 -7.63 -8.98
N LEU A 73 6.47 -8.14 -7.88
CA LEU A 73 5.72 -8.26 -6.63
C LEU A 73 5.22 -6.88 -6.16
N ARG A 74 6.08 -5.86 -6.19
CA ARG A 74 5.68 -4.47 -5.88
C ARG A 74 4.62 -3.91 -6.83
N ARG A 75 4.74 -4.20 -8.12
CA ARG A 75 3.72 -3.78 -9.10
C ARG A 75 2.36 -4.44 -8.81
N LYS A 76 2.36 -5.71 -8.38
CA LYS A 76 1.12 -6.39 -7.96
C LYS A 76 0.50 -5.69 -6.75
N TYR A 77 1.29 -5.37 -5.72
CA TYR A 77 0.77 -4.63 -4.56
C TYR A 77 0.16 -3.28 -4.95
N LYS A 78 0.86 -2.47 -5.74
CA LYS A 78 0.32 -1.19 -6.24
C LYS A 78 -1.01 -1.38 -7.00
N LYS A 79 -1.12 -2.40 -7.83
CA LYS A 79 -2.37 -2.71 -8.55
C LYS A 79 -3.51 -3.11 -7.61
N MET A 80 -3.23 -3.90 -6.56
CA MET A 80 -4.26 -4.28 -5.57
C MET A 80 -4.86 -3.06 -4.86
N PHE A 81 -4.06 -2.04 -4.55
CA PHE A 81 -4.58 -0.78 -3.98
C PHE A 81 -5.32 0.09 -5.00
N SER A 82 -4.98 -0.02 -6.29
CA SER A 82 -5.60 0.78 -7.36
C SER A 82 -6.91 0.18 -7.87
N SER A 83 -7.05 -1.13 -7.83
CA SER A 83 -8.25 -1.86 -8.21
C SER A 83 -8.97 -2.30 -6.93
N SER A 84 -10.28 -2.22 -6.92
CA SER A 84 -11.26 -2.49 -5.86
C SER A 84 -11.07 -3.71 -4.95
N SER A 85 -9.89 -4.27 -4.86
CA SER A 85 -9.60 -5.49 -4.12
C SER A 85 -9.28 -5.21 -2.66
N ASN A 86 -9.78 -6.04 -1.78
CA ASN A 86 -9.68 -6.00 -0.32
C ASN A 86 -8.30 -5.57 0.17
N VAL A 87 -8.25 -4.42 0.83
CA VAL A 87 -7.07 -3.89 1.52
C VAL A 87 -6.67 -4.79 2.70
N GLU A 88 -7.54 -5.69 3.14
CA GLU A 88 -7.33 -6.61 4.26
C GLU A 88 -6.38 -7.78 3.95
N GLU A 89 -6.07 -8.06 2.67
CA GLU A 89 -5.22 -9.18 2.24
C GLU A 89 -3.75 -8.81 1.99
N LEU A 90 -3.23 -7.77 2.62
CA LEU A 90 -1.84 -7.39 2.47
C LEU A 90 -0.89 -8.37 3.17
N HIS A 91 -0.40 -9.35 2.44
CA HIS A 91 0.79 -10.12 2.80
C HIS A 91 2.08 -9.28 2.56
N VAL A 92 2.25 -8.21 3.33
CA VAL A 92 3.56 -7.57 3.51
C VAL A 92 4.28 -8.34 4.62
N LYS A 93 5.60 -8.55 4.51
CA LYS A 93 6.42 -9.21 5.55
C LYS A 93 6.01 -8.74 6.95
N GLU A 94 5.80 -9.66 7.87
CA GLU A 94 5.03 -9.48 9.11
C GLU A 94 5.49 -8.34 10.05
N GLU A 95 6.70 -7.81 9.91
CA GLU A 95 7.28 -6.80 10.82
C GLU A 95 7.89 -5.58 10.11
N SER A 96 7.46 -5.24 8.89
CA SER A 96 8.06 -4.10 8.19
C SER A 96 7.39 -2.78 8.59
N ARG A 97 8.18 -1.70 8.68
CA ARG A 97 7.67 -0.32 8.87
C ARG A 97 6.65 0.09 7.81
N ASP A 98 6.78 -0.47 6.61
CA ASP A 98 5.83 -0.26 5.52
C ASP A 98 4.47 -0.86 5.83
N LYS A 99 4.44 -2.06 6.43
CA LYS A 99 3.19 -2.70 6.87
C LYS A 99 2.53 -1.86 7.97
N THR A 100 3.27 -1.49 8.99
CA THR A 100 2.76 -0.63 10.08
C THR A 100 2.18 0.66 9.52
N PHE A 101 2.90 1.33 8.61
CA PHE A 101 2.45 2.57 7.99
C PHE A 101 1.13 2.39 7.22
N ILE A 102 1.04 1.35 6.36
CA ILE A 102 -0.18 1.07 5.60
C ILE A 102 -1.32 0.62 6.51
N THR A 103 -1.06 -0.22 7.50
CA THR A 103 -2.07 -0.65 8.47
C THR A 103 -2.66 0.55 9.21
N ASN A 104 -1.82 1.49 9.66
CA ASN A 104 -2.29 2.72 10.29
C ASN A 104 -3.16 3.55 9.33
N ALA A 105 -2.72 3.73 8.08
CA ALA A 105 -3.48 4.45 7.07
C ALA A 105 -4.87 3.83 6.82
N VAL A 106 -4.94 2.50 6.75
CA VAL A 106 -6.18 1.74 6.57
C VAL A 106 -7.08 1.84 7.82
N ASN A 107 -6.51 1.72 9.01
CA ASN A 107 -7.26 1.82 10.27
C ASN A 107 -7.89 3.21 10.44
N LEU A 108 -7.15 4.28 10.13
CA LEU A 108 -7.68 5.64 10.13
C LEU A 108 -8.85 5.78 9.15
N MET A 109 -8.74 5.22 7.95
CA MET A 109 -9.86 5.23 7.01
C MET A 109 -11.03 4.37 7.46
N LYS A 110 -10.77 3.23 8.09
CA LYS A 110 -11.81 2.36 8.65
C LYS A 110 -12.62 3.07 9.75
N GLU A 111 -11.95 3.87 10.56
CA GLU A 111 -12.56 4.63 11.65
C GLU A 111 -13.32 5.86 11.13
N HIS A 112 -12.80 6.54 10.11
CA HIS A 112 -13.27 7.87 9.71
C HIS A 112 -13.86 7.97 8.30
N TYR A 113 -14.05 6.87 7.56
CA TYR A 113 -14.53 6.95 6.17
C TYR A 113 -15.91 7.62 6.05
N ALA A 114 -16.76 7.45 7.05
CA ALA A 114 -18.12 8.01 7.07
C ALA A 114 -18.15 9.52 7.44
N ASP A 115 -17.09 10.03 8.05
CA ASP A 115 -16.99 11.46 8.39
C ASP A 115 -16.59 12.27 7.15
N ALA A 116 -17.55 13.04 6.63
CA ALA A 116 -17.35 13.90 5.48
C ALA A 116 -16.33 15.03 5.71
N GLU A 117 -16.14 15.44 6.98
CA GLU A 117 -15.16 16.45 7.39
C GLU A 117 -13.75 15.86 7.61
N TYR A 118 -13.61 14.52 7.57
CA TYR A 118 -12.31 13.89 7.64
C TYR A 118 -11.58 14.03 6.30
N ASN A 119 -10.79 15.08 6.24
CA ASN A 119 -10.06 15.51 5.05
C ASN A 119 -8.57 15.12 5.10
N LEU A 120 -7.83 15.45 4.03
CA LEU A 120 -6.41 15.17 3.89
C LEU A 120 -5.57 15.73 5.05
N GLU A 121 -5.91 16.91 5.58
CA GLU A 121 -5.13 17.54 6.66
C GLU A 121 -5.29 16.80 7.98
N ARG A 122 -6.52 16.38 8.31
CA ARG A 122 -6.79 15.52 9.47
C ARG A 122 -6.09 14.18 9.33
N PHE A 123 -6.20 13.53 8.17
CA PHE A 123 -5.51 12.27 7.90
C PHE A 123 -4.00 12.37 8.10
N VAL A 124 -3.35 13.40 7.57
CA VAL A 124 -1.90 13.62 7.72
C VAL A 124 -1.51 13.85 9.18
N ARG A 125 -2.31 14.65 9.91
CA ARG A 125 -2.08 14.89 11.34
C ARG A 125 -2.16 13.59 12.14
N ASP A 126 -3.16 12.78 11.90
CA ASP A 126 -3.41 11.54 12.63
C ASP A 126 -2.39 10.44 12.27
N MET A 127 -1.82 10.49 11.06
CA MET A 127 -0.65 9.66 10.68
C MET A 127 0.62 10.02 11.45
N GLY A 128 0.72 11.21 12.05
CA GLY A 128 1.85 11.64 12.88
C GLY A 128 3.13 12.00 12.11
N TYR A 129 3.04 12.25 10.81
CA TYR A 129 4.19 12.59 9.96
C TYR A 129 3.93 13.84 9.12
N SER A 130 4.97 14.41 8.50
CA SER A 130 4.79 15.53 7.58
C SER A 130 4.00 15.12 6.32
N LYS A 131 3.20 16.06 5.78
CA LYS A 131 2.38 15.84 4.58
C LYS A 131 3.21 15.32 3.40
N THR A 132 4.41 15.86 3.21
CA THR A 132 5.32 15.43 2.14
C THR A 132 5.73 13.97 2.29
N LEU A 133 6.08 13.55 3.52
CA LEU A 133 6.49 12.17 3.80
C LEU A 133 5.31 11.21 3.63
N VAL A 134 4.13 11.55 4.20
CA VAL A 134 2.93 10.71 4.06
C VAL A 134 2.56 10.54 2.59
N ASN A 135 2.50 11.64 1.82
CA ASN A 135 2.11 11.59 0.42
C ASN A 135 3.10 10.78 -0.43
N LYS A 136 4.40 10.99 -0.24
CA LYS A 136 5.44 10.22 -0.92
C LYS A 136 5.33 8.73 -0.58
N LYS A 137 5.20 8.40 0.70
CA LYS A 137 5.10 7.01 1.16
C LYS A 137 3.84 6.32 0.64
N MET A 138 2.68 7.00 0.65
CA MET A 138 1.45 6.51 0.05
C MET A 138 1.64 6.23 -1.45
N GLN A 139 2.25 7.16 -2.19
CA GLN A 139 2.53 7.00 -3.62
C GLN A 139 3.47 5.82 -3.88
N ASP A 140 4.51 5.64 -3.04
CA ASP A 140 5.49 4.57 -3.21
C ASP A 140 4.91 3.19 -2.89
N LEU A 141 4.06 3.08 -1.88
CA LEU A 141 3.48 1.81 -1.42
C LEU A 141 2.20 1.44 -2.16
N THR A 142 1.30 2.41 -2.39
CA THR A 142 -0.03 2.15 -2.97
C THR A 142 -0.17 2.58 -4.43
N GLY A 143 0.76 3.37 -4.93
CA GLY A 143 0.66 3.99 -6.26
C GLY A 143 -0.28 5.19 -6.32
N GLN A 144 -0.81 5.66 -5.18
CA GLN A 144 -1.82 6.71 -5.10
C GLN A 144 -1.41 7.82 -4.12
N PRO A 145 -1.67 9.10 -4.45
CA PRO A 145 -1.59 10.18 -3.47
C PRO A 145 -2.69 10.01 -2.40
N ILE A 146 -2.50 10.65 -1.24
CA ILE A 146 -3.39 10.53 -0.08
C ILE A 146 -4.86 10.74 -0.44
N GLY A 147 -5.19 11.84 -1.12
CA GLY A 147 -6.59 12.16 -1.47
C GLY A 147 -7.25 11.10 -2.36
N GLN A 148 -6.49 10.50 -3.27
CA GLN A 148 -7.00 9.40 -4.11
C GLN A 148 -7.20 8.13 -3.29
N PHE A 149 -6.29 7.80 -2.38
CA PHE A 149 -6.42 6.67 -1.47
C PHE A 149 -7.68 6.80 -0.60
N MET A 150 -7.89 7.95 0.05
CA MET A 150 -9.08 8.21 0.87
C MET A 150 -10.38 8.08 0.08
N LYS A 151 -10.41 8.68 -1.12
CA LYS A 151 -11.56 8.60 -2.03
C LYS A 151 -11.84 7.16 -2.45
N ASN A 152 -10.82 6.43 -2.88
CA ASN A 152 -10.99 5.05 -3.32
C ASN A 152 -11.43 4.13 -2.18
N TYR A 153 -10.95 4.36 -0.95
CA TYR A 153 -11.42 3.62 0.23
C TYR A 153 -12.93 3.80 0.44
N ARG A 154 -13.42 5.05 0.41
CA ARG A 154 -14.86 5.36 0.53
C ARG A 154 -15.69 4.70 -0.58
N LEU A 155 -15.20 4.73 -1.83
CA LEU A 155 -15.86 4.08 -2.97
C LEU A 155 -15.94 2.56 -2.81
N ASN A 156 -14.89 1.92 -2.29
CA ASN A 156 -14.88 0.48 -2.01
C ASN A 156 -15.88 0.10 -0.91
N VAL A 157 -16.02 0.93 0.14
CA VAL A 157 -17.05 0.73 1.16
C VAL A 157 -18.44 0.87 0.54
N ALA A 158 -18.67 1.88 -0.29
CA ALA A 158 -19.95 2.05 -1.00
C ALA A 158 -20.28 0.84 -1.88
N GLN A 159 -19.30 0.27 -2.58
CA GLN A 159 -19.50 -0.93 -3.39
C GLN A 159 -19.92 -2.13 -2.52
N ARG A 160 -19.32 -2.31 -1.35
CA ARG A 160 -19.73 -3.36 -0.42
C ARG A 160 -21.17 -3.20 0.04
N ILE A 161 -21.57 -1.97 0.45
CA ILE A 161 -22.95 -1.67 0.84
C ILE A 161 -23.93 -2.02 -0.29
N ILE A 162 -23.59 -1.68 -1.55
CA ILE A 162 -24.42 -2.00 -2.73
C ILE A 162 -24.50 -3.52 -2.95
N GLN A 163 -23.41 -4.25 -2.78
CA GLN A 163 -23.35 -5.71 -3.00
C GLN A 163 -24.06 -6.50 -1.92
N GLU A 164 -23.99 -6.06 -0.67
CA GLU A 164 -24.63 -6.72 0.49
C GLU A 164 -26.16 -6.57 0.48
N GLY A 165 -26.69 -5.71 -0.41
CA GLY A 165 -28.11 -5.66 -0.70
C GLY A 165 -28.99 -5.22 0.48
N SER A 166 -28.50 -4.33 1.33
CA SER A 166 -29.21 -3.89 2.54
C SER A 166 -30.40 -2.97 2.22
N GLY A 167 -31.51 -3.56 1.77
CA GLY A 167 -32.81 -2.88 1.75
C GLY A 167 -32.97 -1.73 0.75
N ASP A 168 -33.94 -0.86 1.02
CA ASP A 168 -34.39 0.28 0.18
C ASP A 168 -33.42 1.51 0.21
N ILE A 169 -32.12 1.31 0.29
CA ILE A 169 -31.14 2.41 0.30
C ILE A 169 -31.01 3.03 -1.09
N ASN A 170 -31.13 4.35 -1.19
CA ASN A 170 -30.89 5.08 -2.43
C ASN A 170 -29.43 5.53 -2.57
N VAL A 171 -29.03 5.93 -3.79
CA VAL A 171 -27.64 6.34 -4.11
C VAL A 171 -27.16 7.51 -3.25
N SER A 172 -28.05 8.46 -2.91
CA SER A 172 -27.69 9.61 -2.09
C SER A 172 -27.40 9.23 -0.65
N GLU A 173 -28.18 8.31 -0.09
CA GLU A 173 -27.95 7.77 1.26
C GLU A 173 -26.61 7.04 1.34
N ILE A 174 -26.28 6.24 0.32
CA ILE A 174 -24.97 5.58 0.24
C ILE A 174 -23.84 6.62 0.18
N ALA A 175 -23.99 7.67 -0.64
CA ALA A 175 -22.99 8.72 -0.76
C ALA A 175 -22.70 9.36 0.61
N TYR A 176 -23.74 9.75 1.34
CA TYR A 176 -23.60 10.34 2.68
C TYR A 176 -23.02 9.33 3.69
N ALA A 177 -23.48 8.09 3.67
CA ALA A 177 -23.01 7.04 4.59
C ALA A 177 -21.51 6.75 4.44
N VAL A 178 -20.93 7.01 3.26
CA VAL A 178 -19.49 6.83 3.02
C VAL A 178 -18.69 8.15 3.01
N GLY A 179 -19.27 9.24 3.55
CA GLY A 179 -18.58 10.50 3.76
C GLY A 179 -18.41 11.37 2.51
N PHE A 180 -19.28 11.26 1.51
CA PHE A 180 -19.38 12.24 0.42
C PHE A 180 -20.46 13.28 0.74
N ASN A 181 -20.13 14.57 0.62
CA ASN A 181 -21.07 15.66 0.81
C ASN A 181 -21.96 15.93 -0.42
N ASP A 182 -21.56 15.44 -1.60
CA ASP A 182 -22.29 15.63 -2.86
C ASP A 182 -22.53 14.29 -3.56
N PRO A 183 -23.79 13.81 -3.60
CA PRO A 183 -24.17 12.59 -4.30
C PRO A 183 -23.90 12.59 -5.81
N LYS A 184 -23.91 13.75 -6.46
CA LYS A 184 -23.59 13.86 -7.89
C LYS A 184 -22.09 13.62 -8.11
N TYR A 185 -21.27 14.24 -7.28
CA TYR A 185 -19.82 14.02 -7.31
C TYR A 185 -19.47 12.56 -6.96
N PHE A 186 -20.13 11.98 -5.94
CA PHE A 186 -19.99 10.55 -5.62
C PHE A 186 -20.30 9.67 -6.84
N THR A 187 -21.46 9.87 -7.50
CA THR A 187 -21.90 9.08 -8.66
C THR A 187 -20.87 9.15 -9.80
N LYS A 188 -20.31 10.35 -10.06
CA LYS A 188 -19.26 10.55 -11.05
C LYS A 188 -18.01 9.75 -10.67
N CYS A 189 -17.48 9.90 -9.43
CA CYS A 189 -16.30 9.20 -8.95
C CYS A 189 -16.48 7.68 -8.97
N PHE A 190 -17.66 7.20 -8.56
CA PHE A 190 -17.99 5.78 -8.56
C PHE A 190 -17.97 5.18 -9.97
N LYS A 191 -18.60 5.88 -10.96
CA LYS A 191 -18.59 5.46 -12.36
C LYS A 191 -17.18 5.47 -12.96
N GLU A 192 -16.39 6.49 -12.66
CA GLU A 192 -14.98 6.57 -13.11
C GLU A 192 -14.13 5.43 -12.54
N PHE A 193 -14.38 5.04 -11.29
CA PHE A 193 -13.60 4.03 -10.60
C PHE A 193 -14.01 2.59 -10.95
N PHE A 194 -15.31 2.30 -11.01
CA PHE A 194 -15.83 0.94 -11.25
C PHE A 194 -16.31 0.70 -12.69
N GLY A 195 -16.43 1.73 -13.51
CA GLY A 195 -16.92 1.63 -14.89
C GLY A 195 -18.44 1.53 -15.06
N TYR A 196 -19.22 1.56 -13.96
CA TYR A 196 -20.69 1.51 -13.99
C TYR A 196 -21.32 2.45 -12.94
N LEU A 197 -22.61 2.74 -13.08
CA LEU A 197 -23.33 3.60 -12.16
C LEU A 197 -23.72 2.83 -10.87
N PRO A 198 -23.70 3.48 -9.68
CA PRO A 198 -24.16 2.85 -8.43
C PRO A 198 -25.58 2.30 -8.54
N SER A 199 -26.49 3.07 -9.18
CA SER A 199 -27.89 2.69 -9.37
C SER A 199 -28.12 1.44 -10.22
N SER A 200 -27.15 1.06 -11.07
CA SER A 200 -27.29 -0.13 -11.93
C SER A 200 -27.20 -1.46 -11.17
N LYS A 201 -26.71 -1.42 -9.93
CA LYS A 201 -26.54 -2.58 -9.05
C LYS A 201 -27.45 -2.56 -7.81
N LEU A 202 -28.10 -1.44 -7.53
CA LEU A 202 -29.20 -1.38 -6.57
C LEU A 202 -30.41 -2.06 -7.21
N GLY A 203 -31.02 -3.03 -6.50
CA GLY A 203 -32.20 -3.75 -7.02
C GLY A 203 -33.26 -2.78 -7.51
N LYS A 204 -33.77 -3.02 -8.71
CA LYS A 204 -34.95 -2.28 -9.21
C LYS A 204 -36.09 -2.57 -8.24
N LYS A 205 -36.63 -1.53 -7.61
CA LYS A 205 -37.98 -1.64 -7.05
C LYS A 205 -38.92 -2.10 -8.18
N GLY A 206 -39.43 -3.34 -8.05
CA GLY A 206 -40.56 -3.80 -8.81
C GLY A 206 -41.82 -3.06 -8.39
#